data_bfaba128c7009be182bb36cd90ea0291
#
_entry.id   bfaba128c7009be182bb36cd90ea0291
#
_cell.length_a   1.000
_cell.length_b   1.000
_cell.length_c   1.000
_cell.angle_alpha   90.00
_cell.angle_beta   90.00
_cell.angle_gamma   90.00
#
_symmetry.space_group_name_H-M   'P 1'
#
loop_
_entity.id
_entity.type
_entity.pdbx_description
1 polymer ?
#
loop_
_entity_poly.entity_id
_entity_poly.type
_entity_poly.pdbx_seq_one_letter_code
_entity_poly.pdbx_strand_id
1 'polypeptide(L)'
;MRVFGRLLIILIAFTSINAWADVKSKQEISSEAKSKAPHISSQQLAGYQSKNEEFFLLDIRTEAEYEAGHIQGAQWFPRGKLEYYIQEVIKDPNSRIVLYCRTGGRSALATLTLKDMGYTNVVDLEGGFKEWVAGGNTFYNLHGEHKVVSYQKQE
;
A
#
# COMPACT_ATOMS: atom_id res chain seq x y z
N MET A 1 20.54 78.09 11.18
CA MET A 1 20.83 76.65 11.34
C MET A 1 19.75 75.82 10.61
N ARG A 2 20.07 75.21 9.48
CA ARG A 2 19.12 74.39 8.71
C ARG A 2 19.43 72.94 8.99
N VAL A 3 18.52 72.24 9.67
CA VAL A 3 18.64 70.81 9.96
C VAL A 3 18.00 70.07 8.79
N PHE A 4 18.82 69.40 7.93
CA PHE A 4 18.37 68.51 6.88
C PHE A 4 18.08 67.13 7.48
N GLY A 5 16.77 66.78 7.68
CA GLY A 5 16.33 65.48 8.02
C GLY A 5 16.51 64.54 6.84
N ARG A 6 17.42 63.56 6.93
CA ARG A 6 17.55 62.47 5.95
C ARG A 6 16.42 61.43 6.17
N LEU A 7 15.47 61.39 5.25
CA LEU A 7 14.43 60.39 5.21
C LEU A 7 15.05 59.07 4.66
N LEU A 8 15.21 58.08 5.53
CA LEU A 8 15.69 56.77 5.15
C LEU A 8 14.50 55.93 4.61
N ILE A 9 14.37 55.79 3.30
CA ILE A 9 13.36 54.92 2.65
C ILE A 9 13.91 53.50 2.73
N ILE A 10 13.35 52.67 3.63
CA ILE A 10 13.62 51.21 3.66
C ILE A 10 12.75 50.57 2.58
N LEU A 11 13.38 50.19 1.49
CA LEU A 11 12.74 49.40 0.42
C LEU A 11 12.66 47.94 0.89
N ILE A 12 11.49 47.53 1.41
CA ILE A 12 11.23 46.12 1.71
C ILE A 12 10.93 45.41 0.37
N ALA A 13 11.94 44.73 -0.14
CA ALA A 13 11.75 43.83 -1.27
C ALA A 13 10.92 42.60 -0.83
N PHE A 14 9.63 42.62 -1.16
CA PHE A 14 8.80 41.43 -1.06
C PHE A 14 9.27 40.41 -2.11
N THR A 15 10.16 39.50 -1.75
CA THR A 15 10.42 38.32 -2.55
C THR A 15 9.23 37.38 -2.39
N SER A 16 8.32 37.41 -3.32
CA SER A 16 7.27 36.40 -3.44
C SER A 16 7.95 35.05 -3.74
N ILE A 17 8.13 34.24 -2.69
CA ILE A 17 8.49 32.83 -2.84
C ILE A 17 7.28 32.15 -3.47
N ASN A 18 7.30 31.96 -4.78
CA ASN A 18 6.37 31.06 -5.47
C ASN A 18 6.74 29.65 -5.02
N ALA A 19 6.18 29.20 -3.89
CA ALA A 19 6.19 27.81 -3.50
C ALA A 19 5.25 27.06 -4.46
N TRP A 20 5.75 26.69 -5.63
CA TRP A 20 5.11 25.67 -6.43
C TRP A 20 5.21 24.38 -5.64
N ALA A 21 4.08 23.91 -5.08
CA ALA A 21 4.03 22.61 -4.46
C ALA A 21 4.38 21.58 -5.53
N ASP A 22 5.56 20.97 -5.41
CA ASP A 22 6.02 19.96 -6.36
C ASP A 22 5.11 18.72 -6.24
N VAL A 23 4.64 18.19 -7.37
CA VAL A 23 3.78 17.01 -7.38
C VAL A 23 4.63 15.81 -6.97
N LYS A 24 4.26 15.15 -5.88
CA LYS A 24 4.97 13.96 -5.41
C LYS A 24 5.02 12.86 -6.47
N SER A 25 6.18 12.31 -6.69
CA SER A 25 6.36 11.14 -7.54
C SER A 25 5.66 9.90 -6.95
N LYS A 26 5.43 8.90 -7.79
CA LYS A 26 4.88 7.60 -7.33
C LYS A 26 5.77 6.93 -6.28
N GLN A 27 7.08 7.15 -6.34
CA GLN A 27 8.05 6.61 -5.38
C GLN A 27 7.88 7.27 -4.02
N GLU A 28 7.80 8.59 -3.97
CA GLU A 28 7.64 9.35 -2.73
C GLU A 28 6.32 8.99 -2.04
N ILE A 29 5.21 9.02 -2.76
CA ILE A 29 3.90 8.71 -2.17
C ILE A 29 3.80 7.24 -1.70
N SER A 30 4.41 6.30 -2.44
CA SER A 30 4.45 4.89 -2.04
C SER A 30 5.35 4.66 -0.82
N SER A 31 6.52 5.29 -0.77
CA SER A 31 7.45 5.17 0.35
C SER A 31 6.86 5.77 1.63
N GLU A 32 6.24 6.94 1.52
CA GLU A 32 5.53 7.59 2.63
C GLU A 32 4.39 6.72 3.16
N ALA A 33 3.59 6.12 2.27
CA ALA A 33 2.51 5.23 2.68
C ALA A 33 3.03 3.97 3.38
N LYS A 34 4.06 3.33 2.82
CA LYS A 34 4.70 2.14 3.43
C LYS A 34 5.30 2.42 4.81
N SER A 35 5.86 3.61 5.05
CA SER A 35 6.42 3.96 6.36
C SER A 35 5.35 4.19 7.43
N LYS A 36 4.10 4.49 7.04
CA LYS A 36 2.99 4.80 7.94
C LYS A 36 2.00 3.64 8.11
N ALA A 37 1.81 2.84 7.08
CA ALA A 37 0.85 1.74 7.10
C ALA A 37 1.37 0.61 8.00
N PRO A 38 0.55 0.07 8.91
CA PRO A 38 0.89 -1.16 9.58
C PRO A 38 0.98 -2.30 8.56
N HIS A 39 1.98 -3.17 8.74
CA HIS A 39 2.25 -4.25 7.79
C HIS A 39 2.59 -5.56 8.49
N ILE A 40 2.45 -6.65 7.75
CA ILE A 40 2.88 -7.99 8.15
C ILE A 40 3.81 -8.56 7.08
N SER A 41 4.71 -9.44 7.49
CA SER A 41 5.59 -10.18 6.58
C SER A 41 4.86 -11.34 5.89
N SER A 42 5.45 -11.86 4.79
CA SER A 42 4.97 -13.09 4.14
C SER A 42 4.93 -14.28 5.08
N GLN A 43 5.89 -14.40 6.02
CA GLN A 43 5.91 -15.47 7.02
C GLN A 43 4.76 -15.36 8.02
N GLN A 44 4.41 -14.15 8.44
CA GLN A 44 3.26 -13.94 9.33
C GLN A 44 1.95 -14.29 8.62
N LEU A 45 1.77 -13.89 7.37
CA LEU A 45 0.59 -14.27 6.58
C LEU A 45 0.50 -15.80 6.39
N ALA A 46 1.61 -16.46 6.04
CA ALA A 46 1.65 -17.92 5.94
C ALA A 46 1.32 -18.58 7.30
N GLY A 47 1.74 -17.97 8.40
CA GLY A 47 1.37 -18.40 9.76
C GLY A 47 -0.13 -18.30 10.04
N TYR A 48 -0.81 -17.23 9.59
CA TYR A 48 -2.27 -17.11 9.70
C TYR A 48 -2.99 -18.21 8.92
N GLN A 49 -2.55 -18.45 7.69
CA GLN A 49 -3.12 -19.51 6.83
C GLN A 49 -2.94 -20.90 7.44
N SER A 50 -1.74 -21.23 7.92
CA SER A 50 -1.43 -22.56 8.49
C SER A 50 -2.19 -22.88 9.79
N LYS A 51 -2.56 -21.83 10.55
CA LYS A 51 -3.34 -21.95 11.79
C LYS A 51 -4.84 -21.83 11.56
N ASN A 52 -5.28 -21.65 10.31
CA ASN A 52 -6.68 -21.37 9.95
C ASN A 52 -7.26 -20.17 10.74
N GLU A 53 -6.46 -19.13 10.97
CA GLU A 53 -6.95 -17.91 11.60
C GLU A 53 -7.97 -17.22 10.69
N GLU A 54 -8.99 -16.60 11.28
CA GLU A 54 -9.98 -15.85 10.50
C GLU A 54 -9.44 -14.46 10.12
N PHE A 55 -9.42 -14.17 8.83
CA PHE A 55 -9.07 -12.86 8.26
C PHE A 55 -9.55 -12.72 6.83
N PHE A 56 -9.72 -11.51 6.38
CA PHE A 56 -9.96 -11.18 4.97
C PHE A 56 -8.63 -10.90 4.29
N LEU A 57 -8.33 -11.62 3.23
CA LEU A 57 -7.17 -11.36 2.38
C LEU A 57 -7.65 -10.77 1.06
N LEU A 58 -7.32 -9.51 0.81
CA LEU A 58 -7.81 -8.78 -0.36
C LEU A 58 -6.68 -8.46 -1.34
N ASP A 59 -6.83 -8.96 -2.56
CA ASP A 59 -5.99 -8.58 -3.68
C ASP A 59 -6.57 -7.35 -4.37
N ILE A 60 -5.89 -6.22 -4.23
CA ILE A 60 -6.37 -4.95 -4.78
C ILE A 60 -5.79 -4.63 -6.17
N ARG A 61 -5.19 -5.61 -6.83
CA ARG A 61 -4.61 -5.47 -8.16
C ARG A 61 -5.70 -5.42 -9.24
N THR A 62 -5.26 -5.35 -10.50
CA THR A 62 -6.17 -5.53 -11.64
C THR A 62 -6.63 -6.99 -11.75
N GLU A 63 -7.75 -7.22 -12.43
CA GLU A 63 -8.28 -8.55 -12.67
C GLU A 63 -7.24 -9.45 -13.36
N ALA A 64 -6.62 -8.97 -14.40
CA ALA A 64 -5.58 -9.70 -15.11
C ALA A 64 -4.36 -10.06 -14.23
N GLU A 65 -3.98 -9.20 -13.27
CA GLU A 65 -2.92 -9.53 -12.30
C GLU A 65 -3.37 -10.63 -11.33
N TYR A 66 -4.65 -10.60 -10.90
CA TYR A 66 -5.24 -11.62 -10.02
C TYR A 66 -5.37 -12.97 -10.73
N GLU A 67 -5.91 -12.99 -11.94
CA GLU A 67 -6.07 -14.20 -12.73
C GLU A 67 -4.75 -14.87 -13.11
N ALA A 68 -3.71 -14.06 -13.39
CA ALA A 68 -2.36 -14.57 -13.67
C ALA A 68 -1.73 -15.28 -12.45
N GLY A 69 -2.16 -14.91 -11.24
CA GLY A 69 -1.75 -15.58 -10.01
C GLY A 69 -2.07 -14.74 -8.78
N HIS A 70 -2.60 -15.40 -7.73
CA HIS A 70 -2.98 -14.77 -6.46
C HIS A 70 -2.63 -15.68 -5.28
N ILE A 71 -2.58 -15.10 -4.09
CA ILE A 71 -2.34 -15.84 -2.84
C ILE A 71 -3.59 -16.65 -2.51
N GLN A 72 -3.41 -17.88 -2.02
CA GLN A 72 -4.53 -18.75 -1.62
C GLN A 72 -5.49 -18.03 -0.66
N GLY A 73 -6.79 -18.14 -0.93
CA GLY A 73 -7.84 -17.54 -0.12
C GLY A 73 -8.01 -16.03 -0.33
N ALA A 74 -7.22 -15.43 -1.21
CA ALA A 74 -7.41 -14.03 -1.55
C ALA A 74 -8.71 -13.80 -2.33
N GLN A 75 -9.46 -12.78 -1.93
CA GLN A 75 -10.60 -12.26 -2.67
C GLN A 75 -10.12 -11.08 -3.54
N TRP A 76 -10.48 -11.10 -4.81
CA TRP A 76 -10.20 -9.97 -5.67
C TRP A 76 -11.10 -8.79 -5.34
N PHE A 77 -10.50 -7.68 -4.96
CA PHE A 77 -11.19 -6.45 -4.62
C PHE A 77 -10.43 -5.24 -5.18
N PRO A 78 -10.66 -4.89 -6.44
CA PRO A 78 -9.81 -3.91 -7.15
C PRO A 78 -9.81 -2.55 -6.44
N ARG A 79 -8.62 -1.93 -6.39
CA ARG A 79 -8.36 -0.67 -5.66
C ARG A 79 -9.40 0.42 -5.95
N GLY A 80 -9.88 0.53 -7.18
CA GLY A 80 -10.85 1.55 -7.58
C GLY A 80 -12.27 1.35 -7.04
N LYS A 81 -12.57 0.19 -6.45
CA LYS A 81 -13.87 -0.13 -5.82
C LYS A 81 -13.80 -0.18 -4.31
N LEU A 82 -12.60 -0.22 -3.74
CA LEU A 82 -12.39 -0.57 -2.33
C LEU A 82 -13.18 0.34 -1.38
N GLU A 83 -13.01 1.64 -1.48
CA GLU A 83 -13.63 2.61 -0.56
C GLU A 83 -15.15 2.67 -0.70
N TYR A 84 -15.68 2.34 -1.86
CA TYR A 84 -17.11 2.44 -2.14
C TYR A 84 -17.91 1.21 -1.69
N TYR A 85 -17.26 0.03 -1.72
CA TYR A 85 -17.99 -1.23 -1.55
C TYR A 85 -17.51 -2.10 -0.39
N ILE A 86 -16.40 -1.76 0.25
CA ILE A 86 -15.82 -2.58 1.32
C ILE A 86 -16.81 -2.81 2.47
N GLN A 87 -17.63 -1.81 2.82
CA GLN A 87 -18.60 -1.89 3.90
C GLN A 87 -19.77 -2.86 3.60
N GLU A 88 -20.00 -3.17 2.34
CA GLU A 88 -21.02 -4.17 1.93
C GLU A 88 -20.50 -5.59 2.19
N VAL A 89 -19.19 -5.79 2.12
CA VAL A 89 -18.51 -7.09 2.27
C VAL A 89 -18.04 -7.31 3.70
N ILE A 90 -17.38 -6.31 4.30
CA ILE A 90 -16.84 -6.38 5.65
C ILE A 90 -17.52 -5.34 6.53
N LYS A 91 -18.52 -5.79 7.29
CA LYS A 91 -19.37 -4.92 8.11
C LYS A 91 -18.79 -4.61 9.48
N ASP A 92 -18.00 -5.53 10.05
CA ASP A 92 -17.35 -5.33 11.35
C ASP A 92 -16.05 -4.54 11.16
N PRO A 93 -15.93 -3.32 11.70
CA PRO A 93 -14.74 -2.49 11.58
C PRO A 93 -13.51 -3.08 12.30
N ASN A 94 -13.70 -4.08 13.16
CA ASN A 94 -12.62 -4.74 13.86
C ASN A 94 -12.13 -6.02 13.15
N SER A 95 -12.77 -6.41 12.04
CA SER A 95 -12.33 -7.54 11.24
C SER A 95 -10.85 -7.41 10.87
N ARG A 96 -10.12 -8.53 10.97
CA ARG A 96 -8.73 -8.58 10.49
C ARG A 96 -8.71 -8.56 8.98
N ILE A 97 -8.11 -7.54 8.38
CA ILE A 97 -8.01 -7.34 6.94
C ILE A 97 -6.53 -7.25 6.56
N VAL A 98 -6.12 -8.09 5.64
CA VAL A 98 -4.79 -8.04 5.01
C VAL A 98 -4.97 -7.61 3.57
N LEU A 99 -4.37 -6.49 3.18
CA LEU A 99 -4.36 -6.00 1.81
C LEU A 99 -3.03 -6.33 1.15
N TYR A 100 -3.06 -6.67 -0.12
CA TYR A 100 -1.83 -6.73 -0.90
C TYR A 100 -2.03 -6.23 -2.33
N CYS A 101 -0.94 -5.76 -2.92
CA CYS A 101 -0.84 -5.49 -4.34
C CYS A 101 0.43 -6.16 -4.90
N ARG A 102 0.96 -5.66 -6.01
CA ARG A 102 2.17 -6.25 -6.61
C ARG A 102 3.41 -6.10 -5.72
N THR A 103 3.65 -4.91 -5.12
CA THR A 103 4.89 -4.54 -4.40
C THR A 103 4.65 -3.77 -3.10
N GLY A 104 3.42 -3.71 -2.59
CA GLY A 104 3.05 -3.06 -1.34
C GLY A 104 2.70 -1.56 -1.45
N GLY A 105 3.03 -0.85 -2.53
CA GLY A 105 2.77 0.59 -2.62
C GLY A 105 1.29 0.98 -2.70
N ARG A 106 0.53 0.32 -3.58
CA ARG A 106 -0.92 0.54 -3.72
C ARG A 106 -1.68 0.08 -2.46
N SER A 107 -1.28 -1.05 -1.88
CA SER A 107 -1.93 -1.61 -0.70
C SER A 107 -1.62 -0.84 0.58
N ALA A 108 -0.41 -0.30 0.75
CA ALA A 108 -0.11 0.59 1.86
C ALA A 108 -0.99 1.85 1.85
N LEU A 109 -1.19 2.48 0.67
CA LEU A 109 -2.13 3.60 0.52
C LEU A 109 -3.56 3.18 0.87
N ALA A 110 -4.00 2.00 0.38
CA ALA A 110 -5.32 1.46 0.68
C ALA A 110 -5.51 1.14 2.17
N THR A 111 -4.48 0.60 2.83
CA THR A 111 -4.49 0.34 4.27
C THR A 111 -4.73 1.63 5.06
N LEU A 112 -4.04 2.71 4.73
CA LEU A 112 -4.26 4.00 5.38
C LEU A 112 -5.68 4.51 5.13
N THR A 113 -6.18 4.41 3.89
CA THR A 113 -7.55 4.82 3.56
C THR A 113 -8.59 4.03 4.38
N LEU A 114 -8.47 2.70 4.48
CA LEU A 114 -9.42 1.90 5.28
C LEU A 114 -9.33 2.25 6.77
N LYS A 115 -8.16 2.58 7.29
CA LYS A 115 -8.01 3.06 8.67
C LYS A 115 -8.71 4.41 8.87
N ASP A 116 -8.59 5.33 7.93
CA ASP A 116 -9.29 6.61 7.97
C ASP A 116 -10.83 6.44 7.86
N MET A 117 -11.29 5.37 7.19
CA MET A 117 -12.70 4.96 7.16
C MET A 117 -13.19 4.34 8.47
N GLY A 118 -12.31 4.02 9.43
CA GLY A 118 -12.65 3.48 10.74
C GLY A 118 -12.39 1.99 10.93
N TYR A 119 -11.81 1.28 9.95
CA TYR A 119 -11.37 -0.10 10.16
C TYR A 119 -10.13 -0.12 11.05
N THR A 120 -10.21 -0.81 12.19
CA THR A 120 -9.16 -0.78 13.23
C THR A 120 -8.05 -1.77 13.00
N ASN A 121 -8.32 -2.89 12.34
CA ASN A 121 -7.42 -4.05 12.22
C ASN A 121 -7.06 -4.34 10.75
N VAL A 122 -6.50 -3.33 10.07
CA VAL A 122 -6.09 -3.41 8.66
C VAL A 122 -4.58 -3.32 8.57
N VAL A 123 -3.98 -4.23 7.80
CA VAL A 123 -2.52 -4.29 7.57
C VAL A 123 -2.21 -4.49 6.08
N ASP A 124 -1.06 -4.01 5.64
CA ASP A 124 -0.46 -4.26 4.33
C ASP A 124 0.43 -5.50 4.36
N LEU A 125 0.45 -6.29 3.30
CA LEU A 125 1.46 -7.33 3.11
C LEU A 125 2.74 -6.68 2.57
N GLU A 126 3.79 -6.67 3.39
CA GLU A 126 5.09 -6.12 3.03
C GLU A 126 5.63 -6.76 1.75
N GLY A 127 6.08 -5.92 0.81
CA GLY A 127 6.57 -6.37 -0.50
C GLY A 127 5.50 -6.93 -1.44
N GLY A 128 4.28 -7.17 -0.97
CA GLY A 128 3.13 -7.64 -1.73
C GLY A 128 3.32 -9.01 -2.38
N PHE A 129 2.61 -9.26 -3.47
CA PHE A 129 2.66 -10.53 -4.20
C PHE A 129 4.06 -10.91 -4.68
N LYS A 130 4.87 -9.91 -5.08
CA LYS A 130 6.24 -10.17 -5.53
C LYS A 130 7.10 -10.80 -4.43
N GLU A 131 7.04 -10.25 -3.20
CA GLU A 131 7.80 -10.77 -2.07
C GLU A 131 7.25 -12.10 -1.57
N TRP A 132 5.93 -12.28 -1.62
CA TRP A 132 5.28 -13.56 -1.31
C TRP A 132 5.86 -14.70 -2.17
N VAL A 133 5.92 -14.49 -3.49
CA VAL A 133 6.44 -15.50 -4.45
C VAL A 133 7.96 -15.66 -4.32
N ALA A 134 8.70 -14.57 -4.13
CA ALA A 134 10.16 -14.60 -3.94
C ALA A 134 10.57 -15.35 -2.66
N GLY A 135 9.72 -15.31 -1.63
CA GLY A 135 9.89 -16.09 -0.39
C GLY A 135 9.59 -17.58 -0.55
N GLY A 136 9.32 -18.06 -1.77
CA GLY A 136 9.06 -19.46 -2.07
C GLY A 136 7.67 -19.92 -1.64
N ASN A 137 6.74 -19.01 -1.38
CA ASN A 137 5.36 -19.36 -1.11
C ASN A 137 4.60 -19.71 -2.39
N THR A 138 3.53 -20.50 -2.25
CA THR A 138 2.69 -20.90 -3.37
C THR A 138 1.70 -19.79 -3.74
N PHE A 139 1.29 -19.82 -5.01
CA PHE A 139 0.21 -18.97 -5.53
C PHE A 139 -0.68 -19.79 -6.46
N TYR A 140 -1.86 -19.29 -6.73
CA TYR A 140 -2.90 -20.00 -7.46
C TYR A 140 -3.35 -19.21 -8.69
N ASN A 141 -3.76 -19.90 -9.73
CA ASN A 141 -4.45 -19.36 -10.89
C ASN A 141 -5.46 -20.37 -11.42
N LEU A 142 -6.00 -20.18 -12.62
CA LEU A 142 -6.96 -21.11 -13.27
C LEU A 142 -6.41 -22.54 -13.46
N HIS A 143 -5.09 -22.71 -13.44
CA HIS A 143 -4.42 -24.00 -13.64
C HIS A 143 -4.03 -24.68 -12.32
N GLY A 144 -4.38 -24.08 -11.18
CA GLY A 144 -4.11 -24.64 -9.86
C GLY A 144 -2.97 -23.98 -9.12
N GLU A 145 -2.29 -24.75 -8.27
CA GLU A 145 -1.21 -24.29 -7.41
C GLU A 145 0.12 -24.19 -8.16
N HIS A 146 0.85 -23.13 -7.91
CA HIS A 146 2.16 -22.86 -8.50
C HIS A 146 3.16 -22.44 -7.43
N LYS A 147 4.43 -22.74 -7.69
CA LYS A 147 5.56 -22.30 -6.89
C LYS A 147 6.72 -21.96 -7.80
N VAL A 148 7.34 -20.81 -7.58
CA VAL A 148 8.59 -20.48 -8.27
C VAL A 148 9.73 -21.25 -7.61
N VAL A 149 10.39 -22.10 -8.38
CA VAL A 149 11.62 -22.78 -7.98
C VAL A 149 12.80 -22.12 -8.69
N SER A 150 13.82 -21.71 -7.94
CA SER A 150 15.07 -21.24 -8.54
C SER A 150 15.75 -22.42 -9.22
N TYR A 151 15.95 -22.34 -10.54
CA TYR A 151 16.77 -23.29 -11.25
C TYR A 151 18.23 -23.04 -10.89
N GLN A 152 18.79 -23.89 -10.04
CA GLN A 152 20.24 -23.93 -9.84
C GLN A 152 20.86 -24.65 -11.04
N LYS A 153 21.55 -23.92 -11.90
CA LYS A 153 22.35 -24.51 -12.96
C LYS A 153 23.41 -25.37 -12.26
N GLN A 154 23.33 -26.70 -12.42
CA GLN A 154 24.41 -27.59 -11.99
C GLN A 154 25.59 -27.31 -12.90
N GLU A 155 26.71 -26.79 -12.33
CA GLU A 155 27.99 -26.64 -12.98
C GLU A 155 28.68 -28.01 -13.09
#